data_cbdfcd5341f4de1a15f774da9f17c67e
#
_entry.id   cbdfcd5341f4de1a15f774da9f17c67e
#
_cell.length_a   1.000
_cell.length_b   1.000
_cell.length_c   1.000
_cell.angle_alpha   90.00
_cell.angle_beta   90.00
_cell.angle_gamma   90.00
#
_symmetry.space_group_name_H-M   'P 1'
#
loop_
_entity.id
_entity.type
_entity.pdbx_description
1 polymer ?
#
loop_
_entity_poly.entity_id
_entity_poly.type
_entity_poly.pdbx_seq_one_letter_code
_entity_poly.pdbx_strand_id
1 'polypeptide(L)'
;LIPLGAPKQRAVLAMLALEVGRTVSADRLADGLWGEQPPSSAPKMVQLYVSHLRRLLDGNGAQIVTRGRGYELRLADGDVDAVQFERLLEQARPREALALWHGEPLADVAEEPFAAAEIRRLGELRVRAAEMAIDADLEAGRHGEVIGELEALIGEHPLRERLHGQRMLALYRAGRQAEALDAYHKARAVLVEQIGVEP
;
A
#
# COMPACT_ATOMS: atom_id res chain seq x y z
N LEU A 1 -12.88 -4.72 18.69
CA LEU A 1 -12.23 -5.68 17.77
C LEU A 1 -13.20 -6.84 17.55
N ILE A 2 -13.61 -7.08 16.30
CA ILE A 2 -14.48 -8.20 15.92
C ILE A 2 -13.58 -9.37 15.56
N PRO A 3 -13.73 -10.57 16.13
CA PRO A 3 -12.96 -11.74 15.73
C PRO A 3 -13.45 -12.20 14.33
N LEU A 4 -12.66 -11.93 13.30
CA LEU A 4 -13.03 -12.16 11.89
C LEU A 4 -12.96 -13.63 11.42
N GLY A 5 -12.71 -14.59 12.35
CA GLY A 5 -12.71 -16.00 12.03
C GLY A 5 -11.43 -16.53 11.38
N ALA A 6 -11.57 -17.57 10.55
CA ALA A 6 -10.45 -18.29 9.93
C ALA A 6 -9.70 -17.42 8.89
N PRO A 7 -8.41 -17.73 8.59
CA PRO A 7 -7.61 -16.96 7.63
C PRO A 7 -8.29 -16.69 6.28
N LYS A 8 -8.86 -17.72 5.66
CA LYS A 8 -9.59 -17.58 4.38
C LYS A 8 -10.81 -16.64 4.45
N GLN A 9 -11.47 -16.54 5.61
CA GLN A 9 -12.57 -15.59 5.81
C GLN A 9 -12.03 -14.15 5.89
N ARG A 10 -10.92 -13.94 6.61
CA ARG A 10 -10.24 -12.64 6.65
C ARG A 10 -9.77 -12.22 5.27
N ALA A 11 -9.23 -13.17 4.49
CA ALA A 11 -8.80 -12.93 3.12
C ALA A 11 -9.95 -12.47 2.21
N VAL A 12 -11.12 -13.13 2.28
CA VAL A 12 -12.33 -12.66 1.56
C VAL A 12 -12.71 -11.25 1.95
N LEU A 13 -12.70 -10.93 3.25
CA LEU A 13 -13.02 -9.59 3.72
C LEU A 13 -12.00 -8.56 3.24
N ALA A 14 -10.70 -8.87 3.30
CA ALA A 14 -9.63 -8.00 2.81
C ALA A 14 -9.79 -7.70 1.31
N MET A 15 -10.04 -8.73 0.48
CA MET A 15 -10.28 -8.54 -0.95
C MET A 15 -11.49 -7.65 -1.23
N LEU A 16 -12.57 -7.80 -0.46
CA LEU A 16 -13.76 -6.96 -0.60
C LEU A 16 -13.52 -5.53 -0.08
N ALA A 17 -12.70 -5.36 0.97
CA ALA A 17 -12.35 -4.07 1.54
C ALA A 17 -11.47 -3.24 0.60
N LEU A 18 -10.51 -3.85 -0.07
CA LEU A 18 -9.68 -3.20 -1.09
C LEU A 18 -10.49 -2.69 -2.29
N GLU A 19 -11.66 -3.30 -2.54
CA GLU A 19 -12.58 -2.94 -3.63
C GLU A 19 -13.93 -2.43 -3.07
N VAL A 20 -13.90 -1.74 -1.92
CA VAL A 20 -15.12 -1.26 -1.27
C VAL A 20 -16.00 -0.45 -2.25
N GLY A 21 -17.30 -0.72 -2.24
CA GLY A 21 -18.26 -0.10 -3.17
C GLY A 21 -18.23 -0.66 -4.61
N ARG A 22 -17.32 -1.62 -4.90
CA ARG A 22 -17.25 -2.31 -6.19
C ARG A 22 -17.61 -3.78 -6.04
N THR A 23 -18.11 -4.38 -7.13
CA THR A 23 -18.44 -5.81 -7.14
C THR A 23 -17.19 -6.64 -7.45
N VAL A 24 -16.82 -7.54 -6.53
CA VAL A 24 -15.80 -8.56 -6.75
C VAL A 24 -16.49 -9.86 -7.12
N SER A 25 -16.13 -10.47 -8.27
CA SER A 25 -16.73 -11.72 -8.71
C SER A 25 -16.35 -12.89 -7.77
N ALA A 26 -17.22 -13.91 -7.69
CA ALA A 26 -16.93 -15.11 -6.90
C ALA A 26 -15.69 -15.86 -7.44
N ASP A 27 -15.46 -15.82 -8.76
CA ASP A 27 -14.29 -16.41 -9.38
C ASP A 27 -13.01 -15.66 -8.95
N ARG A 28 -13.00 -14.32 -8.99
CA ARG A 28 -11.85 -13.52 -8.50
C ARG A 28 -11.57 -13.76 -7.02
N LEU A 29 -12.60 -13.96 -6.19
CA LEU A 29 -12.40 -14.34 -4.80
C LEU A 29 -11.80 -15.74 -4.67
N ALA A 30 -12.23 -16.70 -5.48
CA ALA A 30 -11.66 -18.04 -5.51
C ALA A 30 -10.19 -18.00 -5.95
N ASP A 31 -9.86 -17.30 -7.04
CA ASP A 31 -8.49 -17.16 -7.54
C ASP A 31 -7.58 -16.50 -6.49
N GLY A 32 -8.06 -15.49 -5.80
CA GLY A 32 -7.33 -14.82 -4.73
C GLY A 32 -7.05 -15.71 -3.51
N LEU A 33 -7.91 -16.68 -3.25
CA LEU A 33 -7.77 -17.60 -2.11
C LEU A 33 -6.94 -18.85 -2.43
N TRP A 34 -6.97 -19.35 -3.64
CA TRP A 34 -6.35 -20.64 -4.01
C TRP A 34 -5.37 -20.54 -5.17
N GLY A 35 -5.23 -19.37 -5.81
CA GLY A 35 -4.37 -19.21 -6.98
C GLY A 35 -4.87 -20.04 -8.18
N GLU A 36 -3.92 -20.61 -8.90
CA GLU A 36 -4.20 -21.38 -10.13
C GLU A 36 -4.88 -22.75 -9.90
N GLN A 37 -4.99 -23.22 -8.65
CA GLN A 37 -5.52 -24.54 -8.32
C GLN A 37 -6.68 -24.49 -7.31
N PRO A 38 -7.81 -23.83 -7.64
CA PRO A 38 -8.96 -23.81 -6.75
C PRO A 38 -9.60 -25.21 -6.65
N PRO A 39 -10.00 -25.64 -5.45
CA PRO A 39 -10.74 -26.90 -5.30
C PRO A 39 -12.11 -26.80 -5.98
N SER A 40 -12.67 -27.93 -6.42
CA SER A 40 -14.02 -27.97 -7.04
C SER A 40 -15.13 -27.40 -6.12
N SER A 41 -14.89 -27.40 -4.81
CA SER A 41 -15.78 -26.81 -3.79
C SER A 41 -15.59 -25.30 -3.61
N ALA A 42 -14.63 -24.65 -4.25
CA ALA A 42 -14.30 -23.24 -4.05
C ALA A 42 -15.52 -22.30 -4.10
N PRO A 43 -16.46 -22.41 -5.07
CA PRO A 43 -17.64 -21.54 -5.10
C PRO A 43 -18.52 -21.68 -3.86
N LYS A 44 -18.72 -22.90 -3.37
CA LYS A 44 -19.49 -23.15 -2.14
C LYS A 44 -18.78 -22.62 -0.90
N MET A 45 -17.45 -22.74 -0.86
CA MET A 45 -16.64 -22.22 0.25
C MET A 45 -16.69 -20.68 0.30
N VAL A 46 -16.58 -19.98 -0.84
CA VAL A 46 -16.73 -18.53 -0.92
C VAL A 46 -18.11 -18.11 -0.39
N GLN A 47 -19.19 -18.80 -0.81
CA GLN A 47 -20.54 -18.52 -0.30
C GLN A 47 -20.63 -18.71 1.22
N LEU A 48 -20.02 -19.75 1.76
CA LEU A 48 -19.98 -20.02 3.21
C LEU A 48 -19.23 -18.91 3.96
N TYR A 49 -18.06 -18.47 3.45
CA TYR A 49 -17.28 -17.39 4.04
C TYR A 49 -18.05 -16.09 4.04
N VAL A 50 -18.67 -15.72 2.91
CA VAL A 50 -19.52 -14.53 2.81
C VAL A 50 -20.71 -14.59 3.78
N SER A 51 -21.38 -15.75 3.88
CA SER A 51 -22.48 -15.94 4.83
C SER A 51 -22.03 -15.76 6.28
N HIS A 52 -20.85 -16.24 6.63
CA HIS A 52 -20.28 -16.08 7.96
C HIS A 52 -19.88 -14.62 8.24
N LEU A 53 -19.20 -13.97 7.29
CA LEU A 53 -18.84 -12.55 7.39
C LEU A 53 -20.07 -11.65 7.54
N ARG A 54 -21.16 -11.91 6.80
CA ARG A 54 -22.42 -11.16 6.97
C ARG A 54 -22.91 -11.17 8.40
N ARG A 55 -22.89 -12.34 9.06
CA ARG A 55 -23.31 -12.45 10.48
C ARG A 55 -22.38 -11.71 11.43
N LEU A 56 -21.07 -11.68 11.14
CA LEU A 56 -20.09 -10.96 11.96
C LEU A 56 -20.17 -9.45 11.79
N LEU A 57 -20.53 -8.99 10.60
CA LEU A 57 -20.61 -7.58 10.26
C LEU A 57 -21.99 -6.97 10.59
N ASP A 58 -22.98 -7.79 10.88
CA ASP A 58 -24.33 -7.33 11.21
C ASP A 58 -24.33 -6.37 12.41
N GLY A 59 -24.98 -5.22 12.25
CA GLY A 59 -25.01 -4.17 13.27
C GLY A 59 -23.73 -3.35 13.43
N ASN A 60 -22.67 -3.61 12.66
CA ASN A 60 -21.36 -2.95 12.78
C ASN A 60 -21.07 -1.93 11.65
N GLY A 61 -22.08 -1.43 10.96
CA GLY A 61 -21.91 -0.40 9.92
C GLY A 61 -21.33 -0.90 8.60
N ALA A 62 -21.11 -2.20 8.46
CA ALA A 62 -20.59 -2.83 7.25
C ALA A 62 -21.57 -3.89 6.73
N GLN A 63 -21.78 -3.96 5.42
CA GLN A 63 -22.69 -4.91 4.80
C GLN A 63 -22.08 -5.52 3.54
N ILE A 64 -22.15 -6.85 3.39
CA ILE A 64 -21.81 -7.52 2.14
C ILE A 64 -23.09 -7.82 1.37
N VAL A 65 -23.28 -7.21 0.20
CA VAL A 65 -24.41 -7.45 -0.69
C VAL A 65 -24.04 -8.36 -1.86
N THR A 66 -24.99 -9.15 -2.34
CA THR A 66 -24.80 -9.95 -3.56
C THR A 66 -25.13 -9.10 -4.78
N ARG A 67 -24.27 -9.12 -5.79
CA ARG A 67 -24.44 -8.43 -7.07
C ARG A 67 -24.14 -9.38 -8.22
N GLY A 68 -25.18 -9.86 -8.89
CA GLY A 68 -25.01 -10.84 -9.95
C GLY A 68 -24.26 -12.09 -9.45
N ARG A 69 -23.09 -12.37 -10.04
CA ARG A 69 -22.20 -13.48 -9.64
C ARG A 69 -21.07 -13.05 -8.70
N GLY A 70 -21.26 -11.97 -7.95
CA GLY A 70 -20.22 -11.44 -7.06
C GLY A 70 -20.79 -10.81 -5.80
N TYR A 71 -19.90 -10.17 -5.06
CA TYR A 71 -20.17 -9.56 -3.77
C TYR A 71 -19.57 -8.15 -3.72
N GLU A 72 -20.25 -7.26 -3.03
CA GLU A 72 -19.87 -5.87 -2.82
C GLU A 72 -19.89 -5.59 -1.32
N LEU A 73 -18.77 -5.09 -0.77
CA LEU A 73 -18.71 -4.56 0.59
C LEU A 73 -19.20 -3.11 0.58
N ARG A 74 -20.13 -2.79 1.46
CA ARG A 74 -20.61 -1.43 1.74
C ARG A 74 -20.29 -1.08 3.17
N LEU A 75 -19.77 0.11 3.37
CA LEU A 75 -19.55 0.69 4.69
C LEU A 75 -20.51 1.86 4.88
N ALA A 76 -21.11 1.97 6.07
CA ALA A 76 -22.04 3.06 6.40
C ALA A 76 -21.27 4.36 6.67
N ASP A 77 -20.19 4.28 7.45
CA ASP A 77 -19.30 5.39 7.81
C ASP A 77 -17.86 4.87 7.89
N GLY A 78 -16.96 5.61 7.31
CA GLY A 78 -15.54 5.30 7.35
C GLY A 78 -15.06 4.57 6.10
N ASP A 79 -13.94 5.01 5.65
CA ASP A 79 -13.23 4.41 4.53
C ASP A 79 -12.26 3.35 5.06
N VAL A 80 -11.98 2.38 4.23
CA VAL A 80 -10.83 1.51 4.42
C VAL A 80 -9.57 2.36 4.30
N ASP A 81 -8.65 2.24 5.22
CA ASP A 81 -7.41 3.01 5.28
C ASP A 81 -6.62 2.99 3.95
N ALA A 82 -6.50 1.83 3.30
CA ALA A 82 -5.87 1.69 2.00
C ALA A 82 -6.59 2.52 0.91
N VAL A 83 -7.92 2.54 0.90
CA VAL A 83 -8.73 3.32 -0.06
C VAL A 83 -8.62 4.83 0.25
N GLN A 84 -8.66 5.19 1.53
CA GLN A 84 -8.47 6.57 1.95
C GLN A 84 -7.06 7.08 1.63
N PHE A 85 -6.04 6.23 1.81
CA PHE A 85 -4.66 6.51 1.44
C PHE A 85 -4.55 6.89 -0.06
N GLU A 86 -5.10 6.07 -0.94
CA GLU A 86 -5.08 6.34 -2.38
C GLU A 86 -5.82 7.65 -2.74
N ARG A 87 -6.99 7.87 -2.14
CA ARG A 87 -7.76 9.11 -2.34
C ARG A 87 -6.98 10.36 -1.88
N LEU A 88 -6.29 10.29 -0.75
CA LEU A 88 -5.46 11.39 -0.27
C LEU A 88 -4.28 11.67 -1.21
N LEU A 89 -3.69 10.64 -1.82
CA LEU A 89 -2.65 10.83 -2.84
C LEU A 89 -3.18 11.50 -4.10
N GLU A 90 -4.38 11.12 -4.57
CA GLU A 90 -5.05 11.78 -5.70
C GLU A 90 -5.35 13.27 -5.40
N GLN A 91 -5.60 13.61 -4.14
CA GLN A 91 -5.81 14.98 -3.66
C GLN A 91 -4.51 15.75 -3.39
N ALA A 92 -3.34 15.20 -3.71
CA ALA A 92 -2.03 15.77 -3.41
C ALA A 92 -1.80 16.08 -1.91
N ARG A 93 -2.29 15.17 -1.04
CA ARG A 93 -2.16 15.25 0.43
C ARG A 93 -1.29 14.11 0.97
N PRO A 94 -0.03 14.00 0.54
CA PRO A 94 0.79 12.81 0.81
C PRO A 94 1.14 12.63 2.29
N ARG A 95 1.34 13.70 3.06
CA ARG A 95 1.63 13.60 4.51
C ARG A 95 0.45 13.02 5.29
N GLU A 96 -0.78 13.39 4.92
CA GLU A 96 -1.98 12.84 5.53
C GLU A 96 -2.21 11.38 5.11
N ALA A 97 -1.91 11.05 3.85
CA ALA A 97 -1.92 9.67 3.39
C ALA A 97 -0.94 8.80 4.20
N LEU A 98 0.32 9.23 4.35
CA LEU A 98 1.33 8.51 5.12
C LEU A 98 0.95 8.34 6.60
N ALA A 99 0.20 9.27 7.18
CA ALA A 99 -0.28 9.16 8.55
C ALA A 99 -1.29 8.01 8.77
N LEU A 100 -1.91 7.48 7.71
CA LEU A 100 -2.77 6.30 7.75
C LEU A 100 -1.98 4.98 7.80
N TRP A 101 -0.67 5.02 7.59
CA TRP A 101 0.16 3.82 7.50
C TRP A 101 0.53 3.29 8.89
N HIS A 102 -0.04 2.15 9.29
CA HIS A 102 0.13 1.55 10.60
C HIS A 102 0.73 0.13 10.50
N GLY A 103 1.98 0.01 10.09
CA GLY A 103 2.67 -1.28 9.96
C GLY A 103 2.53 -1.91 8.58
N GLU A 104 2.79 -3.22 8.47
CA GLU A 104 2.75 -3.94 7.21
C GLU A 104 1.30 -4.12 6.72
N PRO A 105 1.02 -3.79 5.44
CA PRO A 105 -0.32 -3.96 4.89
C PRO A 105 -0.66 -5.45 4.78
N LEU A 106 -1.93 -5.79 5.04
CA LEU A 106 -2.45 -7.14 4.91
C LEU A 106 -1.72 -8.21 5.74
N ALA A 107 -1.02 -7.83 6.84
CA ALA A 107 -0.22 -8.73 7.67
C ALA A 107 -0.97 -10.01 8.07
N ASP A 108 -2.26 -9.92 8.41
CA ASP A 108 -3.12 -11.05 8.81
C ASP A 108 -3.39 -12.08 7.71
N VAL A 109 -3.13 -11.74 6.45
CA VAL A 109 -3.44 -12.53 5.27
C VAL A 109 -2.28 -12.56 4.26
N ALA A 110 -1.09 -12.22 4.69
CA ALA A 110 0.10 -12.12 3.84
C ALA A 110 0.44 -13.42 3.09
N GLU A 111 0.09 -14.56 3.66
CA GLU A 111 0.28 -15.90 3.07
C GLU A 111 -0.73 -16.25 1.94
N GLU A 112 -1.76 -15.42 1.75
CA GLU A 112 -2.77 -15.70 0.73
C GLU A 112 -2.31 -15.28 -0.67
N PRO A 113 -2.64 -16.03 -1.73
CA PRO A 113 -2.11 -15.80 -3.08
C PRO A 113 -2.29 -14.36 -3.60
N PHE A 114 -3.42 -13.69 -3.30
CA PHE A 114 -3.66 -12.32 -3.72
C PHE A 114 -2.77 -11.30 -3.00
N ALA A 115 -2.37 -11.59 -1.75
CA ALA A 115 -1.79 -10.59 -0.85
C ALA A 115 -0.41 -10.10 -1.32
N ALA A 116 0.43 -11.00 -1.83
CA ALA A 116 1.80 -10.63 -2.24
C ALA A 116 1.85 -9.53 -3.31
N ALA A 117 0.95 -9.56 -4.28
CA ALA A 117 0.87 -8.53 -5.32
C ALA A 117 0.36 -7.21 -4.73
N GLU A 118 -0.62 -7.27 -3.85
CA GLU A 118 -1.24 -6.10 -3.23
C GLU A 118 -0.32 -5.43 -2.20
N ILE A 119 0.42 -6.20 -1.40
CA ILE A 119 1.45 -5.70 -0.48
C ILE A 119 2.52 -4.93 -1.27
N ARG A 120 3.01 -5.49 -2.39
CA ARG A 120 3.97 -4.78 -3.26
C ARG A 120 3.38 -3.49 -3.82
N ARG A 121 2.13 -3.53 -4.32
CA ARG A 121 1.45 -2.35 -4.88
C ARG A 121 1.31 -1.24 -3.84
N LEU A 122 0.84 -1.57 -2.64
CA LEU A 122 0.69 -0.62 -1.54
C LEU A 122 2.06 -0.10 -1.06
N GLY A 123 3.09 -0.95 -1.01
CA GLY A 123 4.45 -0.55 -0.70
C GLY A 123 5.01 0.47 -1.70
N GLU A 124 4.84 0.23 -3.00
CA GLU A 124 5.23 1.21 -4.04
C GLU A 124 4.47 2.53 -3.92
N LEU A 125 3.18 2.49 -3.61
CA LEU A 125 2.39 3.70 -3.37
C LEU A 125 2.87 4.46 -2.13
N ARG A 126 3.29 3.77 -1.07
CA ARG A 126 3.88 4.39 0.12
C ARG A 126 5.16 5.14 -0.21
N VAL A 127 6.07 4.52 -0.96
CA VAL A 127 7.32 5.19 -1.39
C VAL A 127 7.02 6.42 -2.24
N ARG A 128 6.08 6.29 -3.19
CA ARG A 128 5.63 7.43 -4.01
C ARG A 128 5.03 8.55 -3.15
N ALA A 129 4.24 8.21 -2.14
CA ALA A 129 3.70 9.18 -1.20
C ALA A 129 4.81 9.94 -0.45
N ALA A 130 5.84 9.22 0.01
CA ALA A 130 7.00 9.83 0.66
C ALA A 130 7.76 10.78 -0.28
N GLU A 131 8.00 10.37 -1.53
CA GLU A 131 8.61 11.24 -2.53
C GLU A 131 7.80 12.53 -2.77
N MET A 132 6.47 12.42 -2.89
CA MET A 132 5.58 13.57 -3.07
C MET A 132 5.58 14.49 -1.84
N ALA A 133 5.61 13.91 -0.64
CA ALA A 133 5.66 14.66 0.61
C ALA A 133 6.96 15.46 0.75
N ILE A 134 8.08 14.81 0.42
CA ILE A 134 9.41 15.42 0.42
C ILE A 134 9.49 16.55 -0.61
N ASP A 135 8.95 16.38 -1.82
CA ASP A 135 8.92 17.46 -2.80
C ASP A 135 8.17 18.70 -2.27
N ALA A 136 7.00 18.48 -1.67
CA ALA A 136 6.23 19.57 -1.08
C ALA A 136 7.01 20.29 0.07
N ASP A 137 7.76 19.52 0.88
CA ASP A 137 8.61 20.05 1.93
C ASP A 137 9.80 20.84 1.38
N LEU A 138 10.42 20.35 0.30
CA LEU A 138 11.49 21.07 -0.40
C LEU A 138 11.00 22.37 -1.04
N GLU A 139 9.80 22.38 -1.63
CA GLU A 139 9.16 23.59 -2.16
C GLU A 139 8.81 24.59 -1.07
N ALA A 140 8.42 24.09 0.11
CA ALA A 140 8.14 24.92 1.28
C ALA A 140 9.41 25.42 2.03
N GLY A 141 10.62 25.10 1.54
CA GLY A 141 11.87 25.53 2.11
C GLY A 141 12.36 24.71 3.32
N ARG A 142 11.72 23.59 3.65
CA ARG A 142 12.09 22.70 4.79
C ARG A 142 13.25 21.76 4.45
N HIS A 143 14.27 22.28 3.76
CA HIS A 143 15.35 21.46 3.19
C HIS A 143 16.11 20.63 4.23
N GLY A 144 16.41 21.19 5.39
CA GLY A 144 17.17 20.52 6.45
C GLY A 144 16.37 19.41 7.15
N GLU A 145 15.04 19.55 7.20
CA GLU A 145 14.15 18.66 7.95
C GLU A 145 13.99 17.30 7.26
N VAL A 146 14.02 17.28 5.92
CA VAL A 146 13.80 16.05 5.13
C VAL A 146 15.04 15.18 4.95
N ILE A 147 16.25 15.64 5.31
CA ILE A 147 17.51 14.91 5.04
C ILE A 147 17.52 13.56 5.76
N GLY A 148 17.12 13.53 7.03
CA GLY A 148 17.09 12.29 7.82
C GLY A 148 16.05 11.29 7.30
N GLU A 149 14.87 11.76 6.89
CA GLU A 149 13.84 10.93 6.27
C GLU A 149 14.34 10.33 4.94
N LEU A 150 15.00 11.15 4.11
CA LEU A 150 15.60 10.70 2.86
C LEU A 150 16.71 9.66 3.07
N GLU A 151 17.53 9.79 4.10
CA GLU A 151 18.55 8.80 4.44
C GLU A 151 17.94 7.44 4.82
N ALA A 152 16.89 7.44 5.60
CA ALA A 152 16.16 6.24 5.95
C ALA A 152 15.52 5.58 4.71
N LEU A 153 14.82 6.35 3.88
CA LEU A 153 14.19 5.85 2.66
C LEU A 153 15.20 5.31 1.63
N ILE A 154 16.36 5.95 1.47
CA ILE A 154 17.44 5.46 0.60
C ILE A 154 18.00 4.14 1.14
N GLY A 155 18.10 3.99 2.47
CA GLY A 155 18.51 2.73 3.09
C GLY A 155 17.56 1.57 2.76
N GLU A 156 16.24 1.83 2.73
CA GLU A 156 15.22 0.83 2.36
C GLU A 156 15.11 0.63 0.83
N HIS A 157 15.35 1.68 0.03
CA HIS A 157 15.16 1.70 -1.42
C HIS A 157 16.39 2.26 -2.15
N PRO A 158 17.57 1.59 -2.09
CA PRO A 158 18.84 2.13 -2.56
C PRO A 158 18.91 2.38 -4.08
N LEU A 159 18.06 1.73 -4.86
CA LEU A 159 17.99 1.90 -6.32
C LEU A 159 16.98 2.96 -6.78
N ARG A 160 16.34 3.66 -5.85
CA ARG A 160 15.33 4.67 -6.16
C ARG A 160 16.02 6.02 -6.44
N GLU A 161 16.36 6.28 -7.70
CA GLU A 161 17.09 7.47 -8.14
C GLU A 161 16.48 8.79 -7.65
N ARG A 162 15.14 8.86 -7.63
CA ARG A 162 14.42 10.05 -7.19
C ARG A 162 14.77 10.46 -5.76
N LEU A 163 14.86 9.51 -4.83
CA LEU A 163 15.23 9.77 -3.44
C LEU A 163 16.66 10.33 -3.33
N HIS A 164 17.59 9.80 -4.12
CA HIS A 164 18.95 10.35 -4.20
C HIS A 164 18.95 11.79 -4.74
N GLY A 165 18.18 12.07 -5.81
CA GLY A 165 18.04 13.40 -6.36
C GLY A 165 17.46 14.40 -5.36
N GLN A 166 16.40 14.01 -4.64
CA GLN A 166 15.80 14.82 -3.58
C GLN A 166 16.79 15.09 -2.44
N ARG A 167 17.59 14.09 -2.04
CA ARG A 167 18.61 14.26 -1.00
C ARG A 167 19.71 15.25 -1.42
N MET A 168 20.21 15.12 -2.64
CA MET A 168 21.19 16.07 -3.18
C MET A 168 20.63 17.50 -3.21
N LEU A 169 19.39 17.67 -3.64
CA LEU A 169 18.72 18.97 -3.68
C LEU A 169 18.51 19.54 -2.26
N ALA A 170 18.10 18.71 -1.30
CA ALA A 170 17.93 19.10 0.09
C ALA A 170 19.24 19.60 0.70
N LEU A 171 20.32 18.84 0.54
CA LEU A 171 21.65 19.19 1.02
C LEU A 171 22.18 20.48 0.39
N TYR A 172 22.05 20.62 -0.93
CA TYR A 172 22.46 21.83 -1.65
C TYR A 172 21.72 23.08 -1.16
N ARG A 173 20.39 23.01 -1.06
CA ARG A 173 19.56 24.15 -0.60
C ARG A 173 19.74 24.44 0.89
N ALA A 174 20.16 23.46 1.68
CA ALA A 174 20.57 23.67 3.09
C ALA A 174 21.99 24.26 3.25
N GLY A 175 22.68 24.59 2.14
CA GLY A 175 24.04 25.13 2.17
C GLY A 175 25.15 24.07 2.38
N ARG A 176 24.80 22.76 2.39
CA ARG A 176 25.72 21.62 2.62
C ARG A 176 26.26 21.08 1.30
N GLN A 177 26.89 21.95 0.50
CA GLN A 177 27.30 21.65 -0.89
C GLN A 177 28.28 20.50 -1.00
N ALA A 178 29.26 20.39 -0.08
CA ALA A 178 30.23 19.29 -0.08
C ALA A 178 29.54 17.93 0.13
N GLU A 179 28.55 17.88 1.01
CA GLU A 179 27.77 16.67 1.27
C GLU A 179 26.83 16.32 0.12
N ALA A 180 26.30 17.32 -0.60
CA ALA A 180 25.52 17.08 -1.82
C ALA A 180 26.35 16.41 -2.91
N LEU A 181 27.63 16.81 -3.10
CA LEU A 181 28.56 16.16 -4.03
C LEU A 181 28.92 14.73 -3.59
N ASP A 182 29.15 14.52 -2.28
CA ASP A 182 29.40 13.19 -1.75
C ASP A 182 28.18 12.26 -1.94
N ALA A 183 26.98 12.79 -1.72
CA ALA A 183 25.73 12.07 -1.98
C ALA A 183 25.59 11.64 -3.45
N TYR A 184 25.97 12.49 -4.40
CA TYR A 184 26.02 12.15 -5.82
C TYR A 184 26.98 10.99 -6.10
N HIS A 185 28.21 11.06 -5.60
CA HIS A 185 29.19 10.00 -5.82
C HIS A 185 28.74 8.65 -5.24
N LYS A 186 28.12 8.66 -4.07
CA LYS A 186 27.54 7.46 -3.45
C LYS A 186 26.38 6.89 -4.26
N ALA A 187 25.46 7.73 -4.69
CA ALA A 187 24.33 7.31 -5.53
C ALA A 187 24.82 6.67 -6.84
N ARG A 188 25.77 7.35 -7.53
CA ARG A 188 26.37 6.84 -8.76
C ARG A 188 27.04 5.48 -8.56
N ALA A 189 27.83 5.32 -7.49
CA ALA A 189 28.48 4.05 -7.20
C ALA A 189 27.48 2.91 -7.02
N VAL A 190 26.39 3.13 -6.24
CA VAL A 190 25.35 2.12 -6.02
C VAL A 190 24.62 1.75 -7.33
N LEU A 191 24.25 2.74 -8.13
CA LEU A 191 23.51 2.50 -9.37
C LEU A 191 24.35 1.79 -10.42
N VAL A 192 25.62 2.20 -10.60
CA VAL A 192 26.55 1.55 -11.53
C VAL A 192 26.85 0.11 -11.09
N GLU A 193 27.09 -0.13 -9.81
CA GLU A 193 27.45 -1.46 -9.29
C GLU A 193 26.27 -2.45 -9.40
N GLN A 194 25.03 -2.01 -9.11
CA GLN A 194 23.90 -2.92 -8.99
C GLN A 194 23.09 -3.07 -10.29
N ILE A 195 23.01 -2.04 -11.11
CA ILE A 195 22.20 -2.08 -12.35
C ILE A 195 22.96 -1.67 -13.60
N GLY A 196 24.23 -1.27 -13.48
CA GLY A 196 25.09 -0.91 -14.62
C GLY A 196 24.68 0.38 -15.34
N VAL A 197 23.86 1.24 -14.70
CA VAL A 197 23.33 2.48 -15.29
C VAL A 197 24.03 3.68 -14.67
N GLU A 198 24.47 4.60 -15.52
CA GLU A 198 24.94 5.93 -15.11
C GLU A 198 23.69 6.80 -14.81
N PRO A 199 23.59 7.42 -13.64
CA PRO A 199 22.50 8.33 -13.26
C PRO A 199 22.58 9.67 -13.96
#